data_932044a8de07e9b384247b648b1e116e
#
_entry.id   932044a8de07e9b384247b648b1e116e
#
_cell.length_a   1.000
_cell.length_b   1.000
_cell.length_c   1.000
_cell.angle_alpha   90.00
_cell.angle_beta   90.00
_cell.angle_gamma   90.00
#
_symmetry.space_group_name_H-M   'P 1'
#
loop_
_entity.id
_entity.type
_entity.pdbx_description
1 polymer ?
#
loop_
_entity_poly.entity_id
_entity_poly.type
_entity_poly.pdbx_seq_one_letter_code
_entity_poly.pdbx_strand_id
1 'polypeptide(L)'
;MPISYTLDPLRMTDIPEVGEVARTIWREHYASILSSAQIEYMLQNKYTPADLAPYIDATDRWFYVLRVEDVVSGFLRTSRASQNEFKLEEIYVLKSLRGKGYGKLLLGYAESKARDEQCKTVFLYVNRANEGSIEVYRRKGFMVKESISFDIGHGFVMDDYRMEKSLVN
;
A
#
# COMPACT_ATOMS: atom_id res chain seq x y z
N MET A 1 -11.38 -15.41 20.67
CA MET A 1 -12.42 -15.02 19.70
C MET A 1 -11.76 -14.44 18.46
N PRO A 2 -12.14 -14.87 17.27
CA PRO A 2 -11.64 -14.17 16.09
C PRO A 2 -12.19 -12.75 16.14
N ILE A 3 -11.28 -11.78 16.03
CA ILE A 3 -11.63 -10.37 15.95
C ILE A 3 -12.37 -10.18 14.63
N SER A 4 -13.55 -9.60 14.67
CA SER A 4 -14.34 -9.31 13.48
C SER A 4 -13.62 -8.29 12.61
N TYR A 5 -13.47 -8.57 11.30
CA TYR A 5 -12.93 -7.62 10.34
C TYR A 5 -13.72 -7.65 9.04
N THR A 6 -13.67 -6.55 8.31
CA THR A 6 -14.14 -6.45 6.93
C THR A 6 -13.07 -5.85 6.03
N LEU A 7 -13.12 -6.17 4.76
CA LEU A 7 -12.28 -5.57 3.72
C LEU A 7 -13.20 -5.18 2.56
N ASP A 8 -13.54 -3.90 2.49
CA ASP A 8 -14.55 -3.38 1.58
C ASP A 8 -13.98 -2.36 0.60
N PRO A 9 -14.53 -2.26 -0.61
CA PRO A 9 -14.17 -1.18 -1.53
C PRO A 9 -14.40 0.20 -0.88
N LEU A 10 -13.51 1.15 -1.19
CA LEU A 10 -13.59 2.53 -0.73
C LEU A 10 -14.90 3.18 -1.15
N ARG A 11 -15.54 3.89 -0.23
CA ARG A 11 -16.69 4.77 -0.49
C ARG A 11 -16.30 6.22 -0.23
N MET A 12 -17.00 7.16 -0.84
CA MET A 12 -16.76 8.60 -0.63
C MET A 12 -16.81 8.97 0.85
N THR A 13 -17.73 8.37 1.60
CA THR A 13 -17.91 8.61 3.04
C THR A 13 -16.74 8.11 3.89
N ASP A 14 -15.91 7.22 3.36
CA ASP A 14 -14.75 6.66 4.08
C ASP A 14 -13.52 7.58 4.02
N ILE A 15 -13.45 8.47 3.02
CA ILE A 15 -12.25 9.25 2.72
C ILE A 15 -11.72 10.06 3.90
N PRO A 16 -12.53 10.79 4.67
CA PRO A 16 -12.02 11.54 5.82
C PRO A 16 -11.31 10.65 6.84
N GLU A 17 -11.92 9.55 7.25
CA GLU A 17 -11.38 8.63 8.25
C GLU A 17 -10.15 7.87 7.72
N VAL A 18 -10.21 7.39 6.48
CA VAL A 18 -9.07 6.76 5.80
C VAL A 18 -7.88 7.73 5.73
N GLY A 19 -8.12 9.00 5.40
CA GLY A 19 -7.09 10.03 5.34
C GLY A 19 -6.41 10.25 6.69
N GLU A 20 -7.16 10.32 7.78
CA GLU A 20 -6.61 10.46 9.14
C GLU A 20 -5.75 9.24 9.53
N VAL A 21 -6.26 8.04 9.32
CA VAL A 21 -5.54 6.80 9.61
C VAL A 21 -4.27 6.70 8.76
N ALA A 22 -4.35 7.01 7.49
CA ALA A 22 -3.21 6.97 6.58
C ALA A 22 -2.10 7.94 6.99
N ARG A 23 -2.44 9.18 7.32
CA ARG A 23 -1.46 10.19 7.78
C ARG A 23 -0.81 9.77 9.09
N THR A 24 -1.57 9.21 10.03
CA THR A 24 -1.05 8.67 11.29
C THR A 24 -0.04 7.57 11.03
N ILE A 25 -0.38 6.59 10.19
CA ILE A 25 0.50 5.47 9.83
C ILE A 25 1.77 5.98 9.15
N TRP A 26 1.66 6.92 8.22
CA TRP A 26 2.80 7.49 7.51
C TRP A 26 3.79 8.17 8.45
N ARG A 27 3.31 9.02 9.34
CA ARG A 27 4.15 9.74 10.31
C ARG A 27 4.86 8.80 11.26
N GLU A 28 4.18 7.76 11.72
CA GLU A 28 4.78 6.76 12.60
C GLU A 28 5.79 5.86 11.87
N HIS A 29 5.42 5.39 10.68
CA HIS A 29 6.21 4.41 9.94
C HIS A 29 7.49 5.02 9.35
N TYR A 30 7.38 6.20 8.75
CA TYR A 30 8.49 6.84 8.04
C TYR A 30 9.36 7.76 8.92
N ALA A 31 9.03 7.96 10.18
CA ALA A 31 9.78 8.84 11.09
C ALA A 31 11.27 8.48 11.21
N SER A 32 11.62 7.20 11.11
CA SER A 32 12.99 6.68 11.16
C SER A 32 13.67 6.56 9.78
N ILE A 33 12.93 6.80 8.70
CA ILE A 33 13.38 6.57 7.31
C ILE A 33 13.57 7.88 6.55
N LEU A 34 12.62 8.81 6.73
CA LEU A 34 12.55 10.09 6.02
C LEU A 34 12.56 11.25 7.02
N SER A 35 12.98 12.43 6.56
CA SER A 35 12.80 13.65 7.35
C SER A 35 11.33 14.00 7.52
N SER A 36 10.97 14.67 8.61
CA SER A 36 9.60 15.14 8.82
C SER A 36 9.14 16.09 7.71
N ALA A 37 10.02 16.92 7.19
CA ALA A 37 9.73 17.81 6.06
C ALA A 37 9.37 17.03 4.79
N GLN A 38 10.09 15.95 4.48
CA GLN A 38 9.78 15.09 3.33
C GLN A 38 8.46 14.34 3.53
N ILE A 39 8.19 13.83 4.72
CA ILE A 39 6.92 13.16 5.05
C ILE A 39 5.74 14.11 4.81
N GLU A 40 5.80 15.32 5.36
CA GLU A 40 4.72 16.31 5.21
C GLU A 40 4.56 16.77 3.76
N TYR A 41 5.66 16.93 3.04
CA TYR A 41 5.62 17.23 1.60
C TYR A 41 4.91 16.12 0.81
N MET A 42 5.22 14.86 1.07
CA MET A 42 4.59 13.71 0.39
C MET A 42 3.12 13.56 0.76
N LEU A 43 2.73 13.89 2.00
CA LEU A 43 1.34 13.80 2.46
C LEU A 43 0.46 14.94 1.97
N GLN A 44 1.04 16.03 1.49
CA GLN A 44 0.31 17.26 1.14
C GLN A 44 -0.89 17.04 0.21
N ASN A 45 -0.73 16.15 -0.77
CA ASN A 45 -1.76 15.84 -1.78
C ASN A 45 -2.22 14.38 -1.73
N LYS A 46 -1.81 13.63 -0.73
CA LYS A 46 -2.22 12.22 -0.56
C LYS A 46 -3.44 12.11 0.34
N TYR A 47 -4.25 11.11 0.05
CA TYR A 47 -5.43 10.74 0.84
C TYR A 47 -6.50 11.83 0.91
N THR A 48 -6.46 12.75 -0.02
CA THR A 48 -7.52 13.75 -0.22
C THR A 48 -8.63 13.17 -1.09
N PRO A 49 -9.83 13.80 -1.14
CA PRO A 49 -10.86 13.37 -2.08
C PRO A 49 -10.37 13.33 -3.53
N ALA A 50 -9.55 14.29 -3.95
CA ALA A 50 -8.98 14.32 -5.30
C ALA A 50 -8.05 13.14 -5.59
N ASP A 51 -7.30 12.67 -4.59
CA ASP A 51 -6.41 11.50 -4.72
C ASP A 51 -7.18 10.16 -4.70
N LEU A 52 -8.20 10.06 -3.85
CA LEU A 52 -8.87 8.78 -3.58
C LEU A 52 -10.14 8.53 -4.40
N ALA A 53 -10.90 9.57 -4.74
CA ALA A 53 -12.13 9.41 -5.51
C ALA A 53 -11.95 8.65 -6.85
N PRO A 54 -10.81 8.80 -7.58
CA PRO A 54 -10.58 8.04 -8.81
C PRO A 54 -10.52 6.51 -8.65
N TYR A 55 -10.43 6.00 -7.42
CA TYR A 55 -10.46 4.57 -7.14
C TYR A 55 -11.89 4.02 -6.97
N ILE A 56 -12.88 4.90 -6.81
CA ILE A 56 -14.27 4.50 -6.62
C ILE A 56 -14.84 4.14 -7.98
N ASP A 57 -15.43 2.93 -8.08
CA ASP A 57 -16.02 2.37 -9.30
C ASP A 57 -15.04 2.27 -10.50
N ALA A 58 -13.73 2.36 -10.24
CA ALA A 58 -12.71 2.19 -11.27
C ALA A 58 -12.57 0.72 -11.69
N THR A 59 -12.13 0.50 -12.94
CA THR A 59 -11.93 -0.84 -13.51
C THR A 59 -10.45 -1.24 -13.63
N ASP A 60 -9.54 -0.30 -13.36
CA ASP A 60 -8.10 -0.49 -13.50
C ASP A 60 -7.33 -0.21 -12.19
N ARG A 61 -8.02 0.19 -11.14
CA ARG A 61 -7.43 0.51 -9.84
C ARG A 61 -8.43 0.27 -8.73
N TRP A 62 -7.94 -0.14 -7.58
CA TRP A 62 -8.79 -0.52 -6.44
C TRP A 62 -8.19 -0.03 -5.14
N PHE A 63 -9.08 0.42 -4.27
CA PHE A 63 -8.75 0.81 -2.90
C PHE A 63 -9.72 0.09 -1.96
N TYR A 64 -9.17 -0.69 -1.04
CA TYR A 64 -9.95 -1.44 -0.05
C TYR A 64 -9.65 -0.94 1.34
N VAL A 65 -10.69 -0.77 2.13
CA VAL A 65 -10.61 -0.30 3.51
C VAL A 65 -10.74 -1.51 4.44
N LEU A 66 -9.72 -1.71 5.27
CA LEU A 66 -9.75 -2.71 6.34
C LEU A 66 -10.38 -2.10 7.58
N ARG A 67 -11.47 -2.69 8.07
CA ARG A 67 -12.04 -2.39 9.37
C ARG A 67 -11.86 -3.56 10.31
N VAL A 68 -11.46 -3.28 11.53
CA VAL A 68 -11.40 -4.24 12.63
C VAL A 68 -12.31 -3.73 13.71
N GLU A 69 -13.31 -4.54 14.09
CA GLU A 69 -14.38 -4.12 15.03
C GLU A 69 -15.05 -2.80 14.61
N ASP A 70 -15.36 -2.69 13.30
CA ASP A 70 -15.99 -1.53 12.64
C ASP A 70 -15.14 -0.25 12.59
N VAL A 71 -13.88 -0.29 13.05
CA VAL A 71 -12.94 0.84 13.03
C VAL A 71 -12.00 0.73 11.85
N VAL A 72 -11.83 1.81 11.09
CA VAL A 72 -10.81 1.87 10.02
C VAL A 72 -9.43 1.62 10.61
N SER A 73 -8.78 0.56 10.16
CA SER A 73 -7.57 0.02 10.77
C SER A 73 -6.42 -0.17 9.80
N GLY A 74 -6.70 -0.01 8.52
CA GLY A 74 -5.71 -0.17 7.47
C GLY A 74 -6.36 -0.08 6.09
N PHE A 75 -5.54 -0.25 5.06
CA PHE A 75 -6.02 -0.23 3.69
C PHE A 75 -5.05 -0.91 2.71
N LEU A 76 -5.59 -1.24 1.56
CA LEU A 76 -4.89 -1.79 0.42
C LEU A 76 -5.17 -0.91 -0.80
N ARG A 77 -4.12 -0.42 -1.45
CA ARG A 77 -4.20 0.36 -2.69
C ARG A 77 -3.46 -0.35 -3.80
N THR A 78 -4.13 -0.61 -4.90
CA THR A 78 -3.60 -1.38 -6.02
C THR A 78 -4.04 -0.80 -7.35
N SER A 79 -3.30 -1.12 -8.41
CA SER A 79 -3.68 -0.77 -9.78
C SER A 79 -3.14 -1.78 -10.80
N ARG A 80 -3.78 -1.85 -11.95
CA ARG A 80 -3.29 -2.59 -13.09
C ARG A 80 -2.35 -1.67 -13.89
N ALA A 81 -1.06 -1.99 -13.90
CA ALA A 81 -0.05 -1.17 -14.56
C ALA A 81 0.06 -1.49 -16.06
N SER A 82 -0.16 -2.76 -16.43
CA SER A 82 -0.17 -3.22 -17.81
C SER A 82 -1.04 -4.48 -17.94
N GLN A 83 -1.08 -5.06 -19.12
CA GLN A 83 -1.80 -6.32 -19.33
C GLN A 83 -1.31 -7.46 -18.43
N ASN A 84 -0.03 -7.47 -18.10
CA ASN A 84 0.60 -8.54 -17.32
C ASN A 84 1.05 -8.14 -15.92
N GLU A 85 1.04 -6.85 -15.59
CA GLU A 85 1.61 -6.33 -14.36
C GLU A 85 0.56 -5.67 -13.47
N PHE A 86 0.53 -6.11 -12.22
CA PHE A 86 -0.30 -5.58 -11.16
C PHE A 86 0.57 -4.87 -10.13
N LYS A 87 0.26 -3.62 -9.85
CA LYS A 87 1.01 -2.81 -8.90
C LYS A 87 0.35 -2.87 -7.53
N LEU A 88 1.11 -3.30 -6.54
CA LEU A 88 0.79 -3.11 -5.15
C LEU A 88 1.30 -1.73 -4.74
N GLU A 89 0.41 -0.74 -4.67
CA GLU A 89 0.80 0.63 -4.38
C GLU A 89 1.03 0.86 -2.90
N GLU A 90 0.10 0.43 -2.05
CA GLU A 90 0.18 0.63 -0.62
C GLU A 90 -0.50 -0.52 0.14
N ILE A 91 0.17 -1.02 1.17
CA ILE A 91 -0.41 -1.85 2.23
C ILE A 91 -0.04 -1.20 3.56
N TYR A 92 -1.04 -0.79 4.32
CA TYR A 92 -0.82 -0.22 5.64
C TYR A 92 -1.81 -0.76 6.65
N VAL A 93 -1.31 -1.00 7.86
CA VAL A 93 -2.08 -1.44 9.02
C VAL A 93 -1.63 -0.64 10.22
N LEU A 94 -2.57 -0.18 11.04
CA LEU A 94 -2.29 0.51 12.29
C LEU A 94 -1.26 -0.26 13.13
N LYS A 95 -0.35 0.47 13.75
CA LYS A 95 0.75 -0.10 14.55
C LYS A 95 0.26 -1.09 15.62
N SER A 96 -0.85 -0.77 16.28
CA SER A 96 -1.46 -1.62 17.31
C SER A 96 -1.97 -2.97 16.81
N LEU A 97 -2.16 -3.10 15.49
CA LEU A 97 -2.68 -4.32 14.85
C LEU A 97 -1.62 -5.07 14.05
N ARG A 98 -0.38 -4.58 14.01
CA ARG A 98 0.72 -5.28 13.36
C ARG A 98 1.06 -6.58 14.09
N GLY A 99 1.58 -7.54 13.35
CA GLY A 99 1.91 -8.87 13.89
C GLY A 99 0.70 -9.78 14.11
N LYS A 100 -0.53 -9.31 13.82
CA LYS A 100 -1.77 -10.10 13.98
C LYS A 100 -2.28 -10.72 12.66
N GLY A 101 -1.48 -10.67 11.60
CA GLY A 101 -1.80 -11.30 10.31
C GLY A 101 -2.54 -10.44 9.29
N TYR A 102 -2.92 -9.21 9.62
CA TYR A 102 -3.65 -8.35 8.69
C TYR A 102 -2.85 -7.96 7.45
N GLY A 103 -1.55 -7.70 7.59
CA GLY A 103 -0.69 -7.44 6.43
C GLY A 103 -0.63 -8.63 5.47
N LYS A 104 -0.56 -9.84 5.99
CA LYS A 104 -0.64 -11.08 5.19
C LYS A 104 -1.98 -11.22 4.49
N LEU A 105 -3.08 -10.89 5.19
CA LEU A 105 -4.43 -10.89 4.62
C LEU A 105 -4.53 -9.94 3.43
N LEU A 106 -4.08 -8.68 3.59
CA LEU A 106 -4.11 -7.67 2.55
C LEU A 106 -3.25 -8.06 1.34
N LEU A 107 -2.05 -8.57 1.59
CA LEU A 107 -1.17 -9.04 0.51
C LEU A 107 -1.79 -10.21 -0.26
N GLY A 108 -2.36 -11.18 0.44
CA GLY A 108 -3.07 -12.30 -0.18
C GLY A 108 -4.25 -11.85 -1.04
N TYR A 109 -4.98 -10.85 -0.58
CA TYR A 109 -6.08 -10.26 -1.34
C TYR A 109 -5.57 -9.56 -2.60
N ALA A 110 -4.48 -8.80 -2.52
CA ALA A 110 -3.85 -8.16 -3.67
C ALA A 110 -3.39 -9.19 -4.72
N GLU A 111 -2.77 -10.27 -4.29
CA GLU A 111 -2.35 -11.35 -5.20
C GLU A 111 -3.53 -12.07 -5.86
N SER A 112 -4.61 -12.32 -5.10
CA SER A 112 -5.84 -12.89 -5.63
C SER A 112 -6.46 -11.95 -6.68
N LYS A 113 -6.54 -10.66 -6.38
CA LYS A 113 -7.04 -9.66 -7.32
C LYS A 113 -6.20 -9.59 -8.60
N ALA A 114 -4.88 -9.66 -8.47
CA ALA A 114 -3.98 -9.68 -9.62
C ALA A 114 -4.23 -10.90 -10.53
N ARG A 115 -4.53 -12.06 -9.95
CA ARG A 115 -4.89 -13.27 -10.71
C ARG A 115 -6.25 -13.10 -11.40
N ASP A 116 -7.24 -12.53 -10.73
CA ASP A 116 -8.56 -12.26 -11.31
C ASP A 116 -8.44 -11.31 -12.51
N GLU A 117 -7.51 -10.36 -12.45
CA GLU A 117 -7.18 -9.45 -13.56
C GLU A 117 -6.25 -10.09 -14.61
N GLN A 118 -5.94 -11.37 -14.48
CA GLN A 118 -5.08 -12.13 -15.38
C GLN A 118 -3.64 -11.59 -15.48
N CYS A 119 -3.18 -10.84 -14.49
CA CYS A 119 -1.81 -10.38 -14.40
C CYS A 119 -0.87 -11.54 -14.03
N LYS A 120 0.33 -11.51 -14.56
CA LYS A 120 1.35 -12.56 -14.34
C LYS A 120 2.36 -12.18 -13.27
N THR A 121 2.46 -10.89 -12.96
CA THR A 121 3.45 -10.35 -12.02
C THR A 121 2.79 -9.33 -11.13
N VAL A 122 3.08 -9.40 -9.84
CA VAL A 122 2.84 -8.31 -8.89
C VAL A 122 4.16 -7.61 -8.61
N PHE A 123 4.16 -6.30 -8.67
CA PHE A 123 5.34 -5.51 -8.31
C PHE A 123 4.99 -4.38 -7.35
N LEU A 124 6.00 -3.88 -6.66
CA LEU A 124 5.90 -2.78 -5.72
C LEU A 124 7.18 -1.96 -5.72
N TYR A 125 7.09 -0.74 -5.23
CA TYR A 125 8.23 0.07 -4.85
C TYR A 125 8.31 0.16 -3.33
N VAL A 126 9.50 0.02 -2.79
CA VAL A 126 9.77 0.11 -1.36
C VAL A 126 11.05 0.89 -1.12
N ASN A 127 11.02 1.82 -0.16
CA ASN A 127 12.22 2.59 0.20
C ASN A 127 13.35 1.64 0.62
N ARG A 128 14.56 1.88 0.10
CA ARG A 128 15.74 1.05 0.36
C ARG A 128 16.10 0.97 1.84
N ALA A 129 15.78 2.00 2.61
CA ALA A 129 16.00 2.04 4.05
C ALA A 129 14.89 1.33 4.86
N ASN A 130 13.79 0.92 4.21
CA ASN A 130 12.70 0.20 4.84
C ASN A 130 12.99 -1.30 4.92
N GLU A 131 14.02 -1.66 5.68
CA GLU A 131 14.54 -3.04 5.78
C GLU A 131 13.49 -4.03 6.28
N GLY A 132 12.66 -3.61 7.22
CA GLY A 132 11.60 -4.46 7.78
C GLY A 132 10.58 -4.89 6.72
N SER A 133 10.10 -3.94 5.91
CA SER A 133 9.17 -4.25 4.82
C SER A 133 9.82 -5.08 3.71
N ILE A 134 11.06 -4.76 3.33
CA ILE A 134 11.81 -5.52 2.33
C ILE A 134 11.92 -6.98 2.74
N GLU A 135 12.26 -7.25 3.99
CA GLU A 135 12.37 -8.63 4.50
C GLU A 135 11.03 -9.35 4.50
N VAL A 136 9.94 -8.68 4.89
CA VAL A 136 8.59 -9.25 4.80
C VAL A 136 8.26 -9.64 3.36
N TYR A 137 8.50 -8.75 2.39
CA TYR A 137 8.23 -9.04 0.98
C TYR A 137 9.09 -10.19 0.44
N ARG A 138 10.38 -10.25 0.82
CA ARG A 138 11.24 -11.38 0.45
C ARG A 138 10.69 -12.72 0.94
N ARG A 139 10.24 -12.79 2.18
CA ARG A 139 9.60 -13.99 2.75
C ARG A 139 8.32 -14.38 2.03
N LYS A 140 7.67 -13.45 1.37
CA LYS A 140 6.45 -13.67 0.59
C LYS A 140 6.73 -13.97 -0.88
N GLY A 141 7.99 -14.10 -1.27
CA GLY A 141 8.40 -14.51 -2.61
C GLY A 141 8.71 -13.36 -3.56
N PHE A 142 8.74 -12.12 -3.07
CA PHE A 142 9.19 -10.98 -3.87
C PHE A 142 10.72 -10.93 -3.95
N MET A 143 11.22 -10.50 -5.08
CA MET A 143 12.65 -10.32 -5.34
C MET A 143 12.94 -8.89 -5.78
N VAL A 144 14.07 -8.35 -5.33
CA VAL A 144 14.56 -7.06 -5.83
C VAL A 144 14.96 -7.21 -7.29
N LYS A 145 14.39 -6.41 -8.18
CA LYS A 145 14.68 -6.41 -9.61
C LYS A 145 15.53 -5.22 -10.04
N GLU A 146 15.30 -4.07 -9.44
CA GLU A 146 16.07 -2.86 -9.75
C GLU A 146 16.05 -1.86 -8.60
N SER A 147 17.02 -0.95 -8.63
CA SER A 147 17.06 0.23 -7.78
C SER A 147 16.66 1.44 -8.60
N ILE A 148 15.74 2.25 -8.08
CA ILE A 148 15.25 3.43 -8.77
C ILE A 148 15.29 4.62 -7.81
N SER A 149 15.75 5.76 -8.31
CA SER A 149 15.66 7.04 -7.61
C SER A 149 14.65 7.93 -8.31
N PHE A 150 13.66 8.41 -7.57
CA PHE A 150 12.65 9.34 -8.05
C PHE A 150 12.92 10.74 -7.49
N ASP A 151 13.09 11.72 -8.35
CA ASP A 151 12.99 13.12 -7.95
C ASP A 151 11.50 13.47 -7.80
N ILE A 152 11.09 13.80 -6.57
CA ILE A 152 9.69 14.11 -6.24
C ILE A 152 9.44 15.61 -6.07
N GLY A 153 10.43 16.46 -6.41
CA GLY A 153 10.35 17.90 -6.31
C GLY A 153 10.86 18.46 -4.97
N HIS A 154 11.02 19.76 -4.91
CA HIS A 154 11.52 20.50 -3.74
C HIS A 154 12.85 19.96 -3.14
N GLY A 155 13.69 19.35 -3.98
CA GLY A 155 14.97 18.76 -3.56
C GLY A 155 14.84 17.41 -2.85
N PHE A 156 13.64 16.84 -2.80
CA PHE A 156 13.42 15.52 -2.23
C PHE A 156 13.57 14.40 -3.25
N VAL A 157 14.14 13.30 -2.81
CA VAL A 157 14.37 12.09 -3.61
C VAL A 157 13.80 10.88 -2.87
N MET A 158 13.18 9.97 -3.61
CA MET A 158 12.82 8.64 -3.13
C MET A 158 13.77 7.62 -3.74
N ASP A 159 14.56 6.97 -2.90
CA ASP A 159 15.45 5.87 -3.26
C ASP A 159 14.75 4.55 -2.98
N ASP A 160 14.22 3.92 -4.02
CA ASP A 160 13.39 2.75 -3.90
C ASP A 160 14.03 1.52 -4.56
N TYR A 161 13.66 0.35 -4.06
CA TYR A 161 13.73 -0.89 -4.80
C TYR A 161 12.40 -1.16 -5.51
N ARG A 162 12.47 -1.60 -6.76
CA ARG A 162 11.36 -2.33 -7.38
C ARG A 162 11.50 -3.80 -7.02
N MET A 163 10.48 -4.33 -6.37
CA MET A 163 10.40 -5.75 -6.05
C MET A 163 9.26 -6.40 -6.85
N GLU A 164 9.45 -7.62 -7.27
CA GLU A 164 8.49 -8.36 -8.10
C GLU A 164 8.27 -9.77 -7.58
N LYS A 165 7.05 -10.26 -7.78
CA LYS A 165 6.68 -11.65 -7.55
C LYS A 165 5.94 -12.17 -8.79
N SER A 166 6.42 -13.29 -9.34
CA SER A 166 5.69 -14.02 -10.38
C SER A 166 4.48 -14.75 -9.79
N LEU A 167 3.33 -14.63 -10.45
CA LEU A 167 2.11 -15.36 -10.11
C LEU A 167 1.92 -16.62 -10.95
N VAL A 168 2.81 -16.87 -11.91
CA VAL A 168 2.81 -18.06 -12.76
C VAL A 168 3.90 -19.00 -12.31
N ASN A 169 3.63 -20.31 -12.42
CA ASN A 169 4.60 -21.36 -12.08
C ASN A 169 5.58 -21.61 -13.24
#